data_14df0aacb65ab284d04750a4f4c3a42b
#
_entry.id   14df0aacb65ab284d04750a4f4c3a42b
#
_cell.length_a   1.000
_cell.length_b   1.000
_cell.length_c   1.000
_cell.angle_alpha   90.00
_cell.angle_beta   90.00
_cell.angle_gamma   90.00
#
_symmetry.space_group_name_H-M   'P 1'
#
loop_
_entity.id
_entity.type
_entity.pdbx_description
1 polymer ?
#
loop_
_entity_poly.entity_id
_entity_poly.type
_entity_poly.pdbx_seq_one_letter_code
_entity_poly.pdbx_strand_id
1 'polypeptide(L)'
;MDTPESNEYLIQDISEFDSDSLEQLGTKSKFWYVNEDIEYLFKSVTSNTGERLGEDWAEKIACELAELLGLPHAHYELAIHKGVRGVVTKNFINKNFAQRSESLTAGNELLQEHVSQLGGENPNIQYVEHVFKVMKNNVKGKPIGFSSFHNIKTASEFFVGYLMFDVLISNQDRHNENWGMIITSKGVTHLAPSYDHGASLARNES
;
A
#
# COMPACT_ATOMS: atom_id res chain seq x y z
N MET A 1 -0.40 -23.28 34.74
CA MET A 1 0.08 -23.37 33.35
C MET A 1 -0.95 -22.63 32.53
N ASP A 2 -0.66 -21.37 32.25
CA ASP A 2 -1.53 -20.56 31.40
C ASP A 2 -1.39 -21.10 29.98
N THR A 3 -2.51 -21.55 29.41
CA THR A 3 -2.61 -21.84 27.99
C THR A 3 -2.24 -20.56 27.24
N PRO A 4 -1.31 -20.57 26.27
CA PRO A 4 -1.08 -19.39 25.46
C PRO A 4 -2.41 -19.01 24.82
N GLU A 5 -2.83 -17.77 25.00
CA GLU A 5 -3.93 -17.21 24.23
C GLU A 5 -3.64 -17.51 22.76
N SER A 6 -4.57 -18.19 22.10
CA SER A 6 -4.47 -18.43 20.67
C SER A 6 -4.56 -17.05 20.01
N ASN A 7 -3.43 -16.53 19.54
CA ASN A 7 -3.39 -15.36 18.66
C ASN A 7 -4.01 -15.75 17.31
N GLU A 8 -5.31 -16.02 17.30
CA GLU A 8 -6.04 -16.23 16.05
C GLU A 8 -6.23 -14.87 15.37
N TYR A 9 -5.79 -14.76 14.13
CA TYR A 9 -6.08 -13.59 13.31
C TYR A 9 -7.57 -13.53 13.03
N LEU A 10 -8.25 -12.56 13.62
CA LEU A 10 -9.68 -12.37 13.45
C LEU A 10 -10.00 -11.92 12.03
N ILE A 11 -11.03 -12.50 11.45
CA ILE A 11 -11.59 -12.07 10.18
C ILE A 11 -12.70 -11.07 10.48
N GLN A 12 -12.54 -9.82 10.03
CA GLN A 12 -13.53 -8.77 10.22
C GLN A 12 -14.71 -8.97 9.26
N ASP A 13 -15.93 -9.07 9.78
CA ASP A 13 -17.14 -9.04 8.95
C ASP A 13 -17.56 -7.58 8.73
N ILE A 14 -17.43 -7.12 7.50
CA ILE A 14 -17.77 -5.77 7.08
C ILE A 14 -19.02 -5.74 6.18
N SER A 15 -19.87 -6.77 6.26
CA SER A 15 -21.05 -6.92 5.39
C SER A 15 -22.12 -5.85 5.60
N GLU A 16 -22.08 -5.14 6.73
CA GLU A 16 -22.98 -4.03 7.04
C GLU A 16 -22.66 -2.74 6.26
N PHE A 17 -21.42 -2.60 5.76
CA PHE A 17 -21.02 -1.42 5.00
C PHE A 17 -21.37 -1.59 3.53
N ASP A 18 -22.07 -0.61 2.98
CA ASP A 18 -22.27 -0.51 1.54
C ASP A 18 -21.14 0.31 0.89
N SER A 19 -20.87 0.04 -0.37
CA SER A 19 -19.86 0.77 -1.13
C SER A 19 -20.32 2.20 -1.41
N ASP A 20 -19.63 3.20 -0.87
CA ASP A 20 -19.85 4.60 -1.22
C ASP A 20 -19.44 4.89 -2.67
N SER A 21 -18.52 4.11 -3.21
CA SER A 21 -18.15 4.11 -4.64
C SER A 21 -17.55 2.75 -5.02
N LEU A 22 -18.17 2.09 -6.00
CA LEU A 22 -17.57 0.90 -6.64
C LEU A 22 -16.48 1.37 -7.60
N GLU A 23 -15.23 1.34 -7.17
CA GLU A 23 -14.11 1.38 -8.10
C GLU A 23 -13.90 -0.01 -8.71
N GLN A 24 -14.50 -0.24 -9.88
CA GLN A 24 -14.15 -1.38 -10.73
C GLN A 24 -12.89 -1.05 -11.54
N LEU A 25 -11.74 -1.02 -10.89
CA LEU A 25 -10.46 -0.99 -11.58
C LEU A 25 -9.83 -2.39 -11.50
N GLY A 26 -9.88 -3.11 -12.62
CA GLY A 26 -9.35 -4.47 -12.74
C GLY A 26 -10.38 -5.59 -12.57
N THR A 27 -9.89 -6.83 -12.45
CA THR A 27 -10.69 -8.08 -12.38
C THR A 27 -11.29 -8.36 -10.99
N LYS A 28 -10.98 -7.55 -9.98
CA LYS A 28 -11.39 -7.74 -8.58
C LYS A 28 -12.20 -6.55 -8.09
N SER A 29 -13.21 -6.84 -7.27
CA SER A 29 -13.99 -5.78 -6.64
C SER A 29 -13.20 -5.14 -5.50
N LYS A 30 -13.11 -3.83 -5.51
CA LYS A 30 -12.62 -3.03 -4.40
C LYS A 30 -13.56 -1.86 -4.16
N PHE A 31 -13.73 -1.45 -2.92
CA PHE A 31 -14.54 -0.29 -2.59
C PHE A 31 -14.06 0.38 -1.30
N TRP A 32 -14.33 1.68 -1.23
CA TRP A 32 -14.11 2.48 -0.02
C TRP A 32 -15.36 2.49 0.82
N TYR A 33 -15.21 2.47 2.13
CA TYR A 33 -16.27 2.70 3.09
C TYR A 33 -15.75 3.50 4.28
N VAL A 34 -16.66 4.12 5.04
CA VAL A 34 -16.32 4.90 6.23
C VAL A 34 -16.87 4.19 7.46
N ASN A 35 -16.03 4.04 8.47
CA ASN A 35 -16.41 3.59 9.80
C ASN A 35 -15.79 4.52 10.84
N GLU A 36 -16.62 5.09 11.75
CA GLU A 36 -16.20 6.04 12.79
C GLU A 36 -15.32 7.20 12.25
N ASP A 37 -15.73 7.84 11.16
CA ASP A 37 -15.00 8.92 10.47
C ASP A 37 -13.65 8.51 9.87
N ILE A 38 -13.34 7.22 9.80
CA ILE A 38 -12.14 6.67 9.19
C ILE A 38 -12.53 5.98 7.88
N GLU A 39 -11.82 6.32 6.81
CA GLU A 39 -11.99 5.71 5.50
C GLU A 39 -11.15 4.42 5.40
N TYR A 40 -11.77 3.36 4.91
CA TYR A 40 -11.16 2.05 4.69
C TYR A 40 -11.36 1.60 3.26
N LEU A 41 -10.38 0.89 2.72
CA LEU A 41 -10.46 0.22 1.43
C LEU A 41 -10.62 -1.29 1.66
N PHE A 42 -11.68 -1.88 1.15
CA PHE A 42 -11.81 -3.32 0.99
C PHE A 42 -11.31 -3.75 -0.37
N LYS A 43 -10.50 -4.81 -0.42
CA LYS A 43 -10.06 -5.48 -1.66
C LYS A 43 -10.48 -6.94 -1.60
N SER A 44 -11.30 -7.37 -2.57
CA SER A 44 -11.65 -8.78 -2.76
C SER A 44 -10.43 -9.56 -3.27
N VAL A 45 -10.26 -10.79 -2.79
CA VAL A 45 -9.20 -11.72 -3.26
C VAL A 45 -9.74 -12.89 -4.05
N THR A 46 -11.00 -12.82 -4.43
CA THR A 46 -11.67 -13.83 -5.22
C THR A 46 -11.69 -13.39 -6.69
N SER A 47 -11.28 -14.27 -7.59
CA SER A 47 -11.38 -14.03 -9.02
C SER A 47 -12.83 -13.94 -9.48
N ASN A 48 -13.08 -13.45 -10.69
CA ASN A 48 -14.43 -13.44 -11.30
C ASN A 48 -15.02 -14.85 -11.49
N THR A 49 -14.18 -15.88 -11.45
CA THR A 49 -14.60 -17.30 -11.50
C THR A 49 -14.87 -17.89 -10.11
N GLY A 50 -14.71 -17.11 -9.04
CA GLY A 50 -14.91 -17.55 -7.66
C GLY A 50 -13.69 -18.23 -7.03
N GLU A 51 -12.57 -18.30 -7.72
CA GLU A 51 -11.33 -18.88 -7.21
C GLU A 51 -10.65 -17.93 -6.22
N ARG A 52 -10.22 -18.45 -5.08
CA ARG A 52 -9.43 -17.71 -4.08
C ARG A 52 -7.96 -17.65 -4.50
N LEU A 53 -7.43 -16.45 -4.64
CA LEU A 53 -6.08 -16.23 -5.15
C LEU A 53 -5.00 -16.12 -4.06
N GLY A 54 -5.37 -16.17 -2.76
CA GLY A 54 -4.42 -16.16 -1.64
C GLY A 54 -3.79 -14.79 -1.33
N GLU A 55 -4.24 -13.71 -1.94
CA GLU A 55 -3.72 -12.35 -1.69
C GLU A 55 -4.03 -11.85 -0.28
N ASP A 56 -5.13 -12.33 0.32
CA ASP A 56 -5.52 -11.96 1.69
C ASP A 56 -4.46 -12.35 2.71
N TRP A 57 -4.01 -13.60 2.69
CA TRP A 57 -2.98 -14.05 3.61
C TRP A 57 -1.60 -13.47 3.25
N ALA A 58 -1.30 -13.28 1.95
CA ALA A 58 -0.04 -12.66 1.53
C ALA A 58 0.07 -11.22 2.03
N GLU A 59 -0.98 -10.39 1.85
CA GLU A 59 -1.04 -9.03 2.40
C GLU A 59 -0.92 -9.02 3.92
N LYS A 60 -1.67 -9.90 4.62
CA LYS A 60 -1.65 -9.93 6.09
C LYS A 60 -0.29 -10.37 6.64
N ILE A 61 0.32 -11.42 6.10
CA ILE A 61 1.64 -11.88 6.55
C ILE A 61 2.71 -10.82 6.24
N ALA A 62 2.67 -10.21 5.05
CA ALA A 62 3.59 -9.11 4.72
C ALA A 62 3.42 -7.93 5.68
N CYS A 63 2.19 -7.55 6.03
CA CYS A 63 1.90 -6.51 7.01
C CYS A 63 2.54 -6.83 8.38
N GLU A 64 2.35 -8.05 8.92
CA GLU A 64 2.93 -8.46 10.20
C GLU A 64 4.47 -8.49 10.18
N LEU A 65 5.06 -8.95 9.07
CA LEU A 65 6.52 -8.94 8.91
C LEU A 65 7.06 -7.50 8.83
N ALA A 66 6.36 -6.61 8.13
CA ALA A 66 6.74 -5.20 8.05
C ALA A 66 6.67 -4.52 9.42
N GLU A 67 5.64 -4.83 10.24
CA GLU A 67 5.51 -4.36 11.62
C GLU A 67 6.69 -4.83 12.48
N LEU A 68 7.01 -6.14 12.44
CA LEU A 68 8.14 -6.71 13.18
C LEU A 68 9.49 -6.07 12.80
N LEU A 69 9.65 -5.69 11.54
CA LEU A 69 10.84 -5.00 11.04
C LEU A 69 10.81 -3.50 11.32
N GLY A 70 9.68 -2.96 11.81
CA GLY A 70 9.49 -1.52 11.99
C GLY A 70 9.49 -0.75 10.66
N LEU A 71 9.11 -1.38 9.56
CA LEU A 71 9.07 -0.77 8.24
C LEU A 71 7.75 0.01 8.06
N PRO A 72 7.78 1.26 7.54
CA PRO A 72 6.57 2.00 7.21
C PRO A 72 5.71 1.26 6.18
N HIS A 73 4.52 0.87 6.56
CA HIS A 73 3.61 0.11 5.70
C HIS A 73 2.15 0.45 5.96
N ALA A 74 1.28 0.13 5.00
CA ALA A 74 -0.17 0.16 5.18
C ALA A 74 -0.61 -1.06 5.99
N HIS A 75 -1.50 -0.84 6.97
CA HIS A 75 -2.02 -1.92 7.82
C HIS A 75 -3.14 -2.65 7.11
N TYR A 76 -3.02 -3.98 7.05
CA TYR A 76 -4.01 -4.87 6.45
C TYR A 76 -4.59 -5.83 7.48
N GLU A 77 -5.91 -5.97 7.47
CA GLU A 77 -6.64 -6.98 8.23
C GLU A 77 -7.42 -7.91 7.31
N LEU A 78 -7.57 -9.17 7.74
CA LEU A 78 -8.42 -10.12 7.02
C LEU A 78 -9.88 -9.70 7.17
N ALA A 79 -10.64 -9.76 6.08
CA ALA A 79 -12.03 -9.36 6.07
C ALA A 79 -12.92 -10.24 5.21
N ILE A 80 -14.22 -10.17 5.49
CA ILE A 80 -15.27 -10.75 4.67
C ILE A 80 -16.36 -9.70 4.45
N HIS A 81 -16.83 -9.59 3.19
CA HIS A 81 -17.94 -8.73 2.82
C HIS A 81 -18.98 -9.55 2.05
N LYS A 82 -20.18 -9.70 2.62
CA LYS A 82 -21.29 -10.48 2.02
C LYS A 82 -20.86 -11.87 1.51
N GLY A 83 -20.04 -12.55 2.32
CA GLY A 83 -19.51 -13.89 2.00
C GLY A 83 -18.25 -13.91 1.12
N VAL A 84 -17.81 -12.76 0.59
CA VAL A 84 -16.59 -12.66 -0.22
C VAL A 84 -15.40 -12.32 0.66
N ARG A 85 -14.36 -13.15 0.63
CA ARG A 85 -13.11 -12.91 1.38
C ARG A 85 -12.27 -11.83 0.73
N GLY A 86 -11.57 -11.10 1.57
CA GLY A 86 -10.67 -10.04 1.16
C GLY A 86 -9.81 -9.53 2.31
N VAL A 87 -9.25 -8.37 2.09
CA VAL A 87 -8.55 -7.59 3.09
C VAL A 87 -9.15 -6.20 3.20
N VAL A 88 -9.03 -5.60 4.37
CA VAL A 88 -9.29 -4.19 4.60
C VAL A 88 -8.01 -3.49 4.98
N THR A 89 -7.85 -2.27 4.50
CA THR A 89 -6.77 -1.38 4.91
C THR A 89 -7.33 -0.01 5.23
N LYS A 90 -6.84 0.57 6.32
CA LYS A 90 -7.15 1.95 6.66
C LYS A 90 -6.50 2.89 5.64
N ASN A 91 -7.24 3.90 5.19
CA ASN A 91 -6.63 4.94 4.37
C ASN A 91 -5.53 5.66 5.18
N PHE A 92 -4.30 5.57 4.70
CA PHE A 92 -3.16 6.25 5.33
C PHE A 92 -3.05 7.73 4.94
N ILE A 93 -3.96 8.21 4.10
CA ILE A 93 -4.09 9.62 3.74
C ILE A 93 -5.15 10.26 4.63
N ASN A 94 -4.78 11.37 5.27
CA ASN A 94 -5.72 12.13 6.08
C ASN A 94 -6.60 13.00 5.18
N LYS A 95 -7.83 12.56 4.94
CA LYS A 95 -8.86 13.34 4.25
C LYS A 95 -9.72 14.07 5.28
N ASN A 96 -9.26 15.21 5.77
CA ASN A 96 -10.10 16.07 6.61
C ASN A 96 -10.96 16.97 5.70
N PHE A 97 -12.26 16.71 5.65
CA PHE A 97 -13.23 17.46 4.82
C PHE A 97 -13.32 18.96 5.14
N ALA A 98 -12.84 19.38 6.31
CA ALA A 98 -12.86 20.80 6.74
C ALA A 98 -11.58 21.58 6.39
N GLN A 99 -10.52 20.92 5.99
CA GLN A 99 -9.21 21.52 5.66
C GLN A 99 -8.67 20.93 4.35
N ARG A 100 -7.64 21.56 3.75
CA ARG A 100 -6.92 20.96 2.63
C ARG A 100 -6.47 19.56 3.02
N SER A 101 -7.06 18.55 2.37
CA SER A 101 -6.71 17.15 2.60
C SER A 101 -5.33 16.82 2.03
N GLU A 102 -4.72 15.80 2.58
CA GLU A 102 -3.56 15.16 1.97
C GLU A 102 -3.95 14.48 0.65
N SER A 103 -3.01 14.31 -0.26
CA SER A 103 -3.20 13.56 -1.50
C SER A 103 -2.05 12.59 -1.74
N LEU A 104 -2.36 11.47 -2.37
CA LEU A 104 -1.38 10.52 -2.87
C LEU A 104 -1.15 10.78 -4.36
N THR A 105 0.12 10.87 -4.74
CA THR A 105 0.57 10.86 -6.13
C THR A 105 1.34 9.57 -6.35
N ALA A 106 0.88 8.72 -7.23
CA ALA A 106 1.50 7.43 -7.49
C ALA A 106 2.82 7.59 -8.29
N GLY A 107 3.68 6.60 -8.20
CA GLY A 107 4.99 6.63 -8.86
C GLY A 107 4.92 6.73 -10.38
N ASN A 108 3.89 6.15 -11.02
CA ASN A 108 3.67 6.30 -12.46
C ASN A 108 3.44 7.77 -12.87
N GLU A 109 2.66 8.53 -12.11
CA GLU A 109 2.42 9.96 -12.35
C GLU A 109 3.72 10.77 -12.19
N LEU A 110 4.47 10.51 -11.11
CA LEU A 110 5.75 11.16 -10.84
C LEU A 110 6.81 10.86 -11.92
N LEU A 111 6.86 9.61 -12.39
CA LEU A 111 7.78 9.20 -13.46
C LEU A 111 7.35 9.76 -14.80
N GLN A 112 6.07 9.80 -15.12
CA GLN A 112 5.56 10.40 -16.36
C GLN A 112 5.94 11.88 -16.46
N GLU A 113 5.80 12.64 -15.38
CA GLU A 113 6.24 14.03 -15.34
C GLU A 113 7.75 14.16 -15.59
N HIS A 114 8.54 13.32 -14.90
CA HIS A 114 9.99 13.32 -15.03
C HIS A 114 10.46 12.96 -16.45
N VAL A 115 9.92 11.89 -17.05
CA VAL A 115 10.27 11.41 -18.39
C VAL A 115 9.82 12.40 -19.47
N SER A 116 8.69 13.04 -19.31
CA SER A 116 8.21 14.08 -20.23
C SER A 116 9.20 15.25 -20.32
N GLN A 117 9.88 15.57 -19.21
CA GLN A 117 10.93 16.61 -19.18
C GLN A 117 12.22 16.18 -19.88
N LEU A 118 12.47 14.87 -20.03
CA LEU A 118 13.68 14.32 -20.65
C LEU A 118 13.56 14.09 -22.18
N GLY A 119 12.35 14.20 -22.74
CA GLY A 119 12.16 14.28 -24.19
C GLY A 119 12.20 12.98 -24.98
N GLY A 120 11.73 11.84 -24.45
CA GLY A 120 11.50 10.72 -25.36
C GLY A 120 11.65 9.29 -24.87
N GLU A 121 11.77 9.04 -23.59
CA GLU A 121 11.78 7.66 -23.07
C GLU A 121 10.35 7.13 -22.85
N ASN A 122 10.19 5.79 -22.90
CA ASN A 122 8.90 5.16 -22.65
C ASN A 122 8.55 5.27 -21.15
N PRO A 123 7.49 6.01 -20.76
CA PRO A 123 7.13 6.22 -19.35
C PRO A 123 6.69 4.95 -18.63
N ASN A 124 6.40 3.87 -19.37
CA ASN A 124 6.00 2.59 -18.80
C ASN A 124 7.21 1.73 -18.35
N ILE A 125 8.44 2.15 -18.66
CA ILE A 125 9.63 1.42 -18.22
C ILE A 125 10.14 2.06 -16.94
N GLN A 126 10.12 1.28 -15.86
CA GLN A 126 10.65 1.70 -14.58
C GLN A 126 12.16 1.50 -14.52
N TYR A 127 12.92 2.55 -14.84
CA TYR A 127 14.36 2.55 -14.62
C TYR A 127 14.67 2.94 -13.17
N VAL A 128 15.49 2.14 -12.50
CA VAL A 128 15.90 2.38 -11.10
C VAL A 128 16.46 3.79 -10.91
N GLU A 129 17.28 4.27 -11.85
CA GLU A 129 17.87 5.62 -11.78
C GLU A 129 16.81 6.73 -11.82
N HIS A 130 15.72 6.58 -12.61
CA HIS A 130 14.64 7.56 -12.69
C HIS A 130 13.84 7.59 -11.40
N VAL A 131 13.54 6.41 -10.84
CA VAL A 131 12.87 6.30 -9.52
C VAL A 131 13.66 7.05 -8.46
N PHE A 132 14.98 6.82 -8.37
CA PHE A 132 15.81 7.50 -7.37
C PHE A 132 16.01 9.00 -7.66
N LYS A 133 16.01 9.43 -8.91
CA LYS A 133 15.99 10.86 -9.27
C LYS A 133 14.68 11.52 -8.78
N VAL A 134 13.53 10.89 -9.04
CA VAL A 134 12.22 11.36 -8.58
C VAL A 134 12.18 11.40 -7.05
N MET A 135 12.62 10.34 -6.37
CA MET A 135 12.71 10.32 -4.91
C MET A 135 13.53 11.51 -4.38
N LYS A 136 14.70 11.74 -4.93
CA LYS A 136 15.59 12.82 -4.49
C LYS A 136 15.03 14.22 -4.75
N ASN A 137 14.38 14.40 -5.90
CA ASN A 137 13.93 15.71 -6.35
C ASN A 137 12.55 16.09 -5.81
N ASN A 138 11.62 15.16 -5.73
CA ASN A 138 10.22 15.40 -5.45
C ASN A 138 9.82 15.01 -4.02
N VAL A 139 10.41 13.95 -3.43
CA VAL A 139 10.02 13.41 -2.14
C VAL A 139 10.98 13.92 -1.06
N LYS A 140 10.57 14.94 -0.30
CA LYS A 140 11.45 15.64 0.67
C LYS A 140 11.52 14.96 2.02
N GLY A 141 10.45 14.30 2.44
CA GLY A 141 10.32 13.71 3.76
C GLY A 141 10.25 12.19 3.74
N LYS A 142 10.71 11.61 4.84
CA LYS A 142 10.44 10.20 5.16
C LYS A 142 8.94 9.97 5.38
N PRO A 143 8.46 8.72 5.45
CA PRO A 143 7.06 8.42 5.75
C PRO A 143 6.56 9.10 7.03
N ILE A 144 5.33 9.61 6.99
CA ILE A 144 4.72 10.34 8.11
C ILE A 144 4.50 9.39 9.28
N GLY A 145 4.76 9.89 10.51
CA GLY A 145 4.54 9.12 11.74
C GLY A 145 5.64 8.12 12.08
N PHE A 146 6.62 7.94 11.21
CA PHE A 146 7.74 7.02 11.48
C PHE A 146 8.90 7.71 12.21
N SER A 147 9.26 7.15 13.35
CA SER A 147 10.53 7.46 14.00
C SER A 147 11.64 6.69 13.28
N SER A 148 12.63 7.42 12.77
CA SER A 148 13.73 6.80 12.02
C SER A 148 14.54 5.83 12.89
N PHE A 149 14.85 4.66 12.37
CA PHE A 149 16.05 3.93 12.77
C PHE A 149 17.25 4.88 12.70
N HIS A 150 18.17 4.78 13.64
CA HIS A 150 19.17 5.80 13.94
C HIS A 150 19.92 6.43 12.76
N ASN A 151 19.95 5.78 11.60
CA ASN A 151 20.72 6.26 10.44
C ASN A 151 19.91 6.40 9.15
N ILE A 152 18.63 6.01 9.09
CA ILE A 152 17.78 6.14 7.90
C ILE A 152 17.02 7.48 7.98
N LYS A 153 17.31 8.41 7.10
CA LYS A 153 16.84 9.80 7.19
C LYS A 153 16.04 10.29 5.99
N THR A 154 16.30 9.73 4.80
CA THR A 154 15.76 10.23 3.55
C THR A 154 14.69 9.29 2.97
N ALA A 155 13.81 9.84 2.13
CA ALA A 155 12.84 9.04 1.38
C ALA A 155 13.51 7.92 0.56
N SER A 156 14.64 8.22 -0.08
CA SER A 156 15.39 7.24 -0.86
C SER A 156 15.91 6.07 -0.02
N GLU A 157 16.40 6.33 1.18
CA GLU A 157 16.87 5.28 2.10
C GLU A 157 15.70 4.40 2.59
N PHE A 158 14.54 4.98 2.91
CA PHE A 158 13.33 4.21 3.22
C PHE A 158 12.87 3.38 2.02
N PHE A 159 12.93 3.93 0.81
CA PHE A 159 12.54 3.21 -0.39
C PHE A 159 13.48 2.01 -0.68
N VAL A 160 14.77 2.13 -0.41
CA VAL A 160 15.69 0.97 -0.42
C VAL A 160 15.23 -0.09 0.58
N GLY A 161 14.78 0.31 1.77
CA GLY A 161 14.18 -0.60 2.75
C GLY A 161 12.96 -1.34 2.18
N TYR A 162 12.09 -0.66 1.42
CA TYR A 162 10.94 -1.30 0.76
C TYR A 162 11.39 -2.33 -0.28
N LEU A 163 12.40 -2.02 -1.10
CA LEU A 163 12.94 -2.96 -2.08
C LEU A 163 13.60 -4.18 -1.40
N MET A 164 14.30 -3.97 -0.28
CA MET A 164 14.85 -5.09 0.51
C MET A 164 13.74 -5.95 1.11
N PHE A 165 12.66 -5.34 1.56
CA PHE A 165 11.48 -6.03 2.05
C PHE A 165 10.80 -6.84 0.92
N ASP A 166 10.65 -6.26 -0.27
CA ASP A 166 10.11 -6.96 -1.44
C ASP A 166 10.93 -8.23 -1.75
N VAL A 167 12.26 -8.16 -1.66
CA VAL A 167 13.12 -9.34 -1.81
C VAL A 167 12.86 -10.38 -0.71
N LEU A 168 12.74 -9.94 0.54
CA LEU A 168 12.50 -10.83 1.69
C LEU A 168 11.19 -11.62 1.55
N ILE A 169 10.11 -10.93 1.13
CA ILE A 169 8.78 -11.54 0.97
C ILE A 169 8.53 -12.08 -0.45
N SER A 170 9.53 -12.04 -1.32
CA SER A 170 9.41 -12.43 -2.74
C SER A 170 8.26 -11.70 -3.45
N ASN A 171 8.09 -10.40 -3.21
CA ASN A 171 7.11 -9.58 -3.91
C ASN A 171 7.52 -9.37 -5.36
N GLN A 172 6.64 -9.76 -6.29
CA GLN A 172 6.90 -9.70 -7.73
C GLN A 172 6.25 -8.51 -8.41
N ASP A 173 5.54 -7.65 -7.66
CA ASP A 173 4.65 -6.63 -8.23
C ASP A 173 4.91 -5.21 -7.71
N ARG A 174 6.17 -4.84 -7.44
CA ARG A 174 6.53 -3.46 -7.11
C ARG A 174 6.60 -2.59 -8.38
N HIS A 175 5.47 -2.50 -9.09
CA HIS A 175 5.37 -1.58 -10.24
C HIS A 175 5.11 -0.13 -9.82
N ASN A 176 5.06 0.77 -10.79
CA ASN A 176 5.01 2.22 -10.57
C ASN A 176 3.78 2.71 -9.79
N GLU A 177 2.71 1.94 -9.72
CA GLU A 177 1.50 2.30 -8.96
C GLU A 177 1.55 1.81 -7.51
N ASN A 178 2.48 0.91 -7.16
CA ASN A 178 2.61 0.32 -5.83
C ASN A 178 3.63 1.05 -4.94
N TRP A 179 3.95 2.27 -5.27
CA TRP A 179 4.65 3.24 -4.44
C TRP A 179 4.19 4.65 -4.79
N GLY A 180 4.43 5.61 -3.90
CA GLY A 180 3.99 6.98 -4.16
C GLY A 180 4.49 8.01 -3.16
N MET A 181 4.03 9.22 -3.36
CA MET A 181 4.34 10.40 -2.56
C MET A 181 3.05 10.98 -1.98
N ILE A 182 3.05 11.26 -0.70
CA ILE A 182 1.98 11.99 -0.01
C ILE A 182 2.32 13.47 -0.05
N ILE A 183 1.38 14.30 -0.49
CA ILE A 183 1.44 15.75 -0.42
C ILE A 183 0.54 16.18 0.75
N THR A 184 1.13 16.77 1.77
CA THR A 184 0.39 17.25 2.94
C THR A 184 -0.40 18.52 2.62
N SER A 185 -1.34 18.88 3.50
CA SER A 185 -2.10 20.14 3.43
C SER A 185 -1.23 21.39 3.37
N LYS A 186 0.02 21.30 3.84
CA LYS A 186 1.02 22.38 3.80
C LYS A 186 1.91 22.34 2.55
N GLY A 187 1.67 21.42 1.63
CA GLY A 187 2.48 21.25 0.41
C GLY A 187 3.82 20.55 0.65
N VAL A 188 4.04 19.97 1.84
CA VAL A 188 5.25 19.17 2.12
C VAL A 188 5.04 17.75 1.56
N THR A 189 6.05 17.23 0.90
CA THR A 189 6.02 15.92 0.26
C THR A 189 6.73 14.88 1.09
N HIS A 190 6.12 13.71 1.25
CA HIS A 190 6.63 12.58 2.02
C HIS A 190 6.52 11.29 1.19
N LEU A 191 7.43 10.35 1.40
CA LEU A 191 7.26 8.99 0.88
C LEU A 191 6.00 8.37 1.52
N ALA A 192 5.16 7.76 0.71
CA ALA A 192 4.05 6.96 1.22
C ALA A 192 4.58 5.72 1.98
N PRO A 193 3.86 5.20 2.99
CA PRO A 193 4.17 3.89 3.53
C PRO A 193 4.15 2.84 2.43
N SER A 194 4.86 1.71 2.59
CA SER A 194 4.81 0.60 1.63
C SER A 194 3.41 -0.02 1.62
N TYR A 195 2.87 -0.34 0.46
CA TYR A 195 1.53 -0.91 0.30
C TYR A 195 1.46 -1.86 -0.89
N ASP A 196 0.38 -2.64 -0.96
CA ASP A 196 0.08 -3.59 -2.04
C ASP A 196 1.14 -4.71 -2.18
N HIS A 197 1.19 -5.59 -1.17
CA HIS A 197 2.10 -6.72 -1.12
C HIS A 197 1.41 -8.06 -1.47
N GLY A 198 0.21 -8.02 -2.03
CA GLY A 198 -0.60 -9.20 -2.31
C GLY A 198 0.04 -10.19 -3.30
N ALA A 199 1.03 -9.76 -4.10
CA ALA A 199 1.77 -10.61 -5.03
C ALA A 199 3.04 -11.22 -4.42
N SER A 200 3.08 -11.43 -3.10
CA SER A 200 4.24 -11.94 -2.37
C SER A 200 4.05 -13.37 -1.86
N LEU A 201 5.09 -13.90 -1.20
CA LEU A 201 5.10 -15.20 -0.52
C LEU A 201 4.76 -16.38 -1.44
N ALA A 202 5.28 -16.33 -2.67
CA ALA A 202 5.14 -17.38 -3.69
C ALA A 202 3.67 -17.77 -4.02
N ARG A 203 2.69 -16.89 -3.75
CA ARG A 203 1.29 -17.20 -4.00
C ARG A 203 0.95 -17.47 -5.48
N ASN A 204 1.81 -17.00 -6.38
CA ASN A 204 1.66 -17.17 -7.83
C ASN A 204 2.40 -18.41 -8.38
N GLU A 205 3.11 -19.15 -7.52
CA GLU A 205 3.81 -20.35 -7.93
C GLU A 205 2.87 -21.56 -7.84
N SER A 206 2.65 -22.22 -8.96
CA SER A 206 1.87 -23.45 -9.10
C SER A 206 2.77 -24.66 -9.16
#